data_5ba72eeffe5dc13cc3b186acddd07dbf
#
_entry.id   5ba72eeffe5dc13cc3b186acddd07dbf
#
_cell.length_a   1.000
_cell.length_b   1.000
_cell.length_c   1.000
_cell.angle_alpha   90.00
_cell.angle_beta   90.00
_cell.angle_gamma   90.00
#
_symmetry.space_group_name_H-M   'P 1'
#
loop_
_entity.id
_entity.type
_entity.pdbx_description
1 polymer ?
#
loop_
_entity_poly.entity_id
_entity_poly.type
_entity_poly.pdbx_seq_one_letter_code
_entity_poly.pdbx_strand_id
1 'polypeptide(L)'
;MAHAKLESKWGYVSHGGILRYPEEPPFPVKEYDAHYDHIFEMMEELEAKGEILIHRITEEHQPIAVFTRTGRIKLIPTNKLWHHKSCGQCGNIPGYPAAVFWFMNKFGLDYLNEPHQTSCTAWNYHGSGTSNPVALAAVWLRNMHQAWKTGYYPLIHCGTSFGSYKETREQLIMNKELRDAVKPILKKLGRLTEDGRIVIPQEVVHYSEWVHAMRYKIKELYEKEGKAKGIDVSNVRVAIHNACHTYKMIADDYPYDPEVYNGQRPAASTAVVKALGAQVVDYSTWYDCCGFGFRHILTEREFTRSMAIQRKLKVIAEEVKADLIVTHDTGCTTTFEKNQWIGKAHGMYHPVAVMSDVMFAALACGAHPFKVIQLYWNCSHYEPLLEKMGITNWRELKKEWEDTVKYISELEKAGKYDELMEFFKEYDLYEPYSRTSTGKPKASATANMPLFKS
;
A
#
# COMPACT_ATOMS: atom_id res chain seq x y z
N MET A 1 31.43 0.59 -7.74
CA MET A 1 31.64 -0.85 -8.00
C MET A 1 30.41 -1.71 -7.69
N ALA A 2 29.70 -1.51 -6.58
CA ALA A 2 28.45 -2.23 -6.29
C ALA A 2 27.33 -1.92 -7.31
N HIS A 3 27.28 -0.69 -7.80
CA HIS A 3 26.32 -0.25 -8.80
C HIS A 3 26.40 -1.02 -10.13
N ALA A 4 27.60 -1.18 -10.66
CA ALA A 4 27.82 -1.90 -11.92
C ALA A 4 27.47 -3.40 -11.80
N LYS A 5 27.60 -3.95 -10.60
CA LYS A 5 27.32 -5.36 -10.32
C LYS A 5 25.84 -5.66 -10.23
N LEU A 6 25.05 -4.71 -9.71
CA LEU A 6 23.59 -4.80 -9.64
C LEU A 6 22.94 -4.64 -11.01
N GLU A 7 23.57 -3.85 -11.88
CA GLU A 7 23.05 -3.56 -13.21
C GLU A 7 23.05 -4.75 -14.16
N SER A 8 24.04 -5.61 -14.08
CA SER A 8 24.29 -6.61 -15.12
C SER A 8 23.43 -7.86 -15.00
N LYS A 9 22.93 -8.18 -13.83
CA LYS A 9 22.35 -9.50 -13.58
C LYS A 9 20.86 -9.61 -13.89
N TRP A 10 20.11 -8.52 -13.80
CA TRP A 10 18.67 -8.55 -13.90
C TRP A 10 18.07 -7.62 -14.96
N GLY A 11 18.88 -7.11 -15.87
CA GLY A 11 18.41 -6.17 -16.89
C GLY A 11 17.86 -4.86 -16.31
N TYR A 12 18.22 -4.55 -15.08
CA TYR A 12 17.85 -3.30 -14.40
C TYR A 12 18.59 -2.11 -14.98
N VAL A 13 19.44 -2.38 -15.89
CA VAL A 13 20.26 -1.36 -16.47
C VAL A 13 19.39 -0.49 -17.32
N SER A 14 19.22 0.61 -16.85
CA SER A 14 19.17 1.89 -17.50
C SER A 14 19.35 1.94 -19.01
N HIS A 15 18.55 1.20 -19.72
CA HIS A 15 18.45 1.41 -21.14
C HIS A 15 17.08 2.01 -21.39
N GLY A 16 17.05 3.32 -21.45
CA GLY A 16 16.02 4.06 -22.14
C GLY A 16 14.60 4.02 -21.59
N GLY A 17 14.35 3.77 -20.31
CA GLY A 17 13.00 3.75 -19.76
C GLY A 17 12.90 3.58 -18.26
N ILE A 18 13.95 3.14 -17.61
CA ILE A 18 14.00 2.97 -16.17
C ILE A 18 14.51 4.26 -15.53
N LEU A 19 13.65 4.94 -14.80
CA LEU A 19 14.06 6.07 -13.97
C LEU A 19 14.77 5.55 -12.74
N ARG A 20 16.05 5.89 -12.60
CA ARG A 20 16.81 5.64 -11.38
C ARG A 20 16.66 6.78 -10.43
N TYR A 21 16.48 6.44 -9.19
CA TYR A 21 16.31 7.45 -8.19
C TYR A 21 16.64 6.92 -6.78
N PRO A 22 17.68 7.47 -6.16
CA PRO A 22 18.75 8.30 -6.71
C PRO A 22 19.62 7.54 -7.71
N GLU A 23 20.42 8.24 -8.52
CA GLU A 23 21.32 7.62 -9.52
C GLU A 23 22.40 6.76 -8.87
N GLU A 24 22.85 7.15 -7.67
CA GLU A 24 23.79 6.40 -6.84
C GLU A 24 23.23 6.24 -5.43
N PRO A 25 23.61 5.17 -4.69
CA PRO A 25 23.26 5.09 -3.29
C PRO A 25 23.71 6.34 -2.57
N PRO A 26 22.83 7.08 -1.85
CA PRO A 26 23.21 8.26 -1.11
C PRO A 26 24.06 7.96 0.13
N PHE A 27 24.45 6.71 0.30
CA PHE A 27 25.23 6.19 1.41
C PHE A 27 26.28 5.20 0.92
N PRO A 28 27.43 5.10 1.58
CA PRO A 28 28.41 4.09 1.24
C PRO A 28 27.86 2.70 1.55
N VAL A 29 27.67 1.91 0.51
CA VAL A 29 27.32 0.48 0.65
C VAL A 29 28.59 -0.24 1.09
N LYS A 30 28.79 -0.38 2.39
CA LYS A 30 29.97 -1.04 2.96
C LYS A 30 29.91 -2.56 2.84
N GLU A 31 28.74 -3.10 3.05
CA GLU A 31 28.48 -4.53 3.00
C GLU A 31 27.19 -4.74 2.23
N TYR A 32 27.30 -5.29 1.05
CA TYR A 32 26.16 -5.68 0.25
C TYR A 32 25.61 -7.00 0.82
N ASP A 33 24.35 -7.03 1.21
CA ASP A 33 23.71 -8.26 1.62
C ASP A 33 23.39 -9.13 0.39
N ALA A 34 24.16 -10.20 0.23
CA ALA A 34 24.00 -11.14 -0.86
C ALA A 34 22.76 -12.06 -0.72
N HIS A 35 21.99 -11.98 0.37
CA HIS A 35 20.83 -12.84 0.58
C HIS A 35 19.83 -12.72 -0.57
N TYR A 36 19.50 -11.52 -0.99
CA TYR A 36 18.55 -11.31 -2.08
C TYR A 36 19.11 -11.72 -3.43
N ASP A 37 20.42 -11.58 -3.67
CA ASP A 37 21.05 -12.14 -4.87
C ASP A 37 20.88 -13.65 -4.92
N HIS A 38 21.10 -14.32 -3.80
CA HIS A 38 20.92 -15.76 -3.70
C HIS A 38 19.45 -16.19 -3.94
N ILE A 39 18.49 -15.47 -3.40
CA ILE A 39 17.06 -15.72 -3.68
C ILE A 39 16.76 -15.60 -5.17
N PHE A 40 17.28 -14.58 -5.83
CA PHE A 40 17.08 -14.39 -7.28
C PHE A 40 17.78 -15.47 -8.11
N GLU A 41 19.00 -15.87 -7.72
CA GLU A 41 19.70 -17.00 -8.35
C GLU A 41 18.89 -18.29 -8.28
N MET A 42 18.36 -18.60 -7.11
CA MET A 42 17.49 -19.76 -6.93
C MET A 42 16.20 -19.66 -7.76
N MET A 43 15.61 -18.47 -7.91
CA MET A 43 14.44 -18.27 -8.78
C MET A 43 14.79 -18.59 -10.23
N GLU A 44 15.92 -18.11 -10.75
CA GLU A 44 16.37 -18.40 -12.12
C GLU A 44 16.64 -19.89 -12.34
N GLU A 45 17.27 -20.54 -11.35
CA GLU A 45 17.47 -21.97 -11.42
C GLU A 45 16.17 -22.77 -11.45
N LEU A 46 15.18 -22.37 -10.63
CA LEU A 46 13.87 -23.02 -10.60
C LEU A 46 13.10 -22.80 -11.91
N GLU A 47 13.23 -21.62 -12.49
CA GLU A 47 12.63 -21.32 -13.79
C GLU A 47 13.29 -22.13 -14.91
N ALA A 48 14.62 -22.23 -14.90
CA ALA A 48 15.37 -23.06 -15.86
C ALA A 48 15.02 -24.55 -15.74
N LYS A 49 14.70 -25.02 -14.53
CA LYS A 49 14.21 -26.40 -14.27
C LYS A 49 12.74 -26.59 -14.63
N GLY A 50 12.01 -25.55 -15.03
CA GLY A 50 10.57 -25.59 -15.35
C GLY A 50 9.66 -25.76 -14.13
N GLU A 51 10.12 -25.46 -12.91
CA GLU A 51 9.31 -25.55 -11.69
C GLU A 51 8.43 -24.32 -11.49
N ILE A 52 8.98 -23.14 -11.81
CA ILE A 52 8.29 -21.85 -11.69
C ILE A 52 8.37 -21.05 -12.99
N LEU A 53 7.51 -20.04 -13.08
CA LEU A 53 7.61 -18.94 -14.05
C LEU A 53 7.74 -17.64 -13.28
N ILE A 54 8.75 -16.86 -13.58
CA ILE A 54 8.97 -15.56 -12.95
C ILE A 54 8.12 -14.51 -13.67
N HIS A 55 7.19 -13.91 -12.95
CA HIS A 55 6.48 -12.74 -13.44
C HIS A 55 7.37 -11.50 -13.30
N ARG A 56 8.03 -11.14 -14.39
CA ARG A 56 9.04 -10.06 -14.41
C ARG A 56 8.43 -8.68 -14.53
N ILE A 57 9.06 -7.71 -13.91
CA ILE A 57 8.82 -6.30 -14.16
C ILE A 57 9.52 -5.93 -15.47
N THR A 58 8.77 -5.40 -16.43
CA THR A 58 9.25 -5.03 -17.77
C THR A 58 9.11 -3.53 -17.99
N GLU A 59 9.61 -3.02 -19.11
CA GLU A 59 9.47 -1.60 -19.50
C GLU A 59 8.01 -1.14 -19.58
N GLU A 60 7.08 -2.03 -19.92
CA GLU A 60 5.65 -1.70 -19.95
C GLU A 60 5.09 -1.30 -18.58
N HIS A 61 5.72 -1.78 -17.51
CA HIS A 61 5.39 -1.41 -16.14
C HIS A 61 6.00 -0.05 -15.74
N GLN A 62 6.76 0.60 -16.63
CA GLN A 62 7.44 1.89 -16.39
C GLN A 62 8.13 1.93 -15.01
N PRO A 63 9.06 0.99 -14.73
CA PRO A 63 9.60 0.87 -13.40
C PRO A 63 10.50 2.04 -13.02
N ILE A 64 10.46 2.40 -11.74
CA ILE A 64 11.42 3.31 -11.10
C ILE A 64 12.31 2.49 -10.20
N ALA A 65 13.62 2.65 -10.35
CA ALA A 65 14.60 2.00 -9.51
C ALA A 65 14.77 2.77 -8.19
N VAL A 66 14.72 2.06 -7.07
CA VAL A 66 14.96 2.61 -5.74
C VAL A 66 16.04 1.78 -5.04
N PHE A 67 16.76 2.40 -4.10
CA PHE A 67 17.71 1.67 -3.26
C PHE A 67 17.02 1.11 -2.03
N THR A 68 17.36 -0.12 -1.68
CA THR A 68 17.01 -0.71 -0.40
C THR A 68 18.09 -0.40 0.65
N ARG A 69 17.84 -0.74 1.90
CA ARG A 69 18.78 -0.54 3.00
C ARG A 69 20.13 -1.21 2.76
N THR A 70 20.15 -2.34 2.10
CA THR A 70 21.39 -3.08 1.77
C THR A 70 22.09 -2.54 0.51
N GLY A 71 21.54 -1.49 -0.10
CA GLY A 71 22.06 -0.91 -1.34
C GLY A 71 21.68 -1.68 -2.61
N ARG A 72 20.82 -2.70 -2.49
CA ARG A 72 20.25 -3.37 -3.65
C ARG A 72 19.33 -2.41 -4.41
N ILE A 73 19.36 -2.48 -5.72
CA ILE A 73 18.38 -1.79 -6.56
C ILE A 73 17.13 -2.67 -6.64
N LYS A 74 15.98 -2.08 -6.22
CA LYS A 74 14.67 -2.68 -6.36
C LYS A 74 13.86 -1.92 -7.38
N LEU A 75 13.24 -2.63 -8.32
CA LEU A 75 12.36 -2.05 -9.32
C LEU A 75 10.94 -1.91 -8.76
N ILE A 76 10.41 -0.72 -8.84
CA ILE A 76 9.03 -0.43 -8.44
C ILE A 76 8.22 -0.18 -9.71
N PRO A 77 7.28 -1.06 -10.06
CA PRO A 77 6.40 -0.86 -11.22
C PRO A 77 5.50 0.34 -10.95
N THR A 78 5.34 1.23 -11.94
CA THR A 78 4.48 2.42 -11.80
C THR A 78 3.29 2.42 -12.73
N ASN A 79 3.26 1.55 -13.73
CA ASN A 79 2.21 1.42 -14.73
C ASN A 79 1.80 -0.04 -14.90
N LYS A 80 0.63 -0.31 -15.47
CA LYS A 80 0.02 -1.64 -15.58
C LYS A 80 0.00 -2.36 -14.22
N LEU A 81 -0.61 -1.74 -13.24
CA LEU A 81 -0.64 -2.21 -11.87
C LEU A 81 -1.90 -3.03 -11.58
N TRP A 82 -1.73 -4.19 -11.01
CA TRP A 82 -2.81 -5.01 -10.47
C TRP A 82 -3.01 -4.70 -8.99
N HIS A 83 -4.10 -4.01 -8.67
CA HIS A 83 -4.40 -3.64 -7.29
C HIS A 83 -4.76 -4.87 -6.47
N HIS A 84 -3.89 -5.26 -5.53
CA HIS A 84 -4.15 -6.35 -4.63
C HIS A 84 -4.97 -5.90 -3.42
N LYS A 85 -6.19 -6.42 -3.33
CA LYS A 85 -7.06 -6.22 -2.16
C LYS A 85 -6.54 -7.05 -1.00
N SER A 86 -6.28 -6.39 0.11
CA SER A 86 -5.91 -7.06 1.35
C SER A 86 -7.12 -7.70 2.06
N CYS A 87 -7.03 -7.98 3.35
CA CYS A 87 -8.15 -8.56 4.10
C CYS A 87 -9.31 -7.57 4.29
N GLY A 88 -10.45 -8.03 4.80
CA GLY A 88 -11.67 -7.23 5.00
C GLY A 88 -11.49 -5.97 5.84
N GLN A 89 -10.41 -5.86 6.61
CA GLN A 89 -10.08 -4.62 7.34
C GLN A 89 -9.73 -3.45 6.43
N CYS A 90 -9.28 -3.71 5.20
CA CYS A 90 -9.07 -2.67 4.22
C CYS A 90 -10.36 -1.94 3.85
N GLY A 91 -11.49 -2.60 3.97
CA GLY A 91 -12.81 -1.98 3.84
C GLY A 91 -13.12 -0.94 4.92
N ASN A 92 -12.39 -0.93 6.06
CA ASN A 92 -12.54 0.10 7.08
C ASN A 92 -11.84 1.41 6.76
N ILE A 93 -10.99 1.43 5.71
CA ILE A 93 -10.23 2.62 5.29
C ILE A 93 -10.35 2.75 3.77
N PRO A 94 -11.53 3.04 3.27
CA PRO A 94 -11.79 3.09 1.82
C PRO A 94 -11.01 4.21 1.13
N GLY A 95 -10.58 5.23 1.85
CA GLY A 95 -9.75 6.30 1.33
C GLY A 95 -8.37 5.86 0.86
N TYR A 96 -7.85 4.74 1.36
CA TYR A 96 -6.54 4.25 0.92
C TYR A 96 -6.58 3.81 -0.57
N PRO A 97 -7.39 2.82 -0.98
CA PRO A 97 -7.47 2.45 -2.38
C PRO A 97 -7.97 3.60 -3.27
N ALA A 98 -8.91 4.41 -2.79
CA ALA A 98 -9.41 5.55 -3.54
C ALA A 98 -8.32 6.59 -3.85
N ALA A 99 -7.45 6.89 -2.89
CA ALA A 99 -6.30 7.78 -3.09
C ALA A 99 -5.29 7.21 -4.10
N VAL A 100 -5.05 5.89 -4.08
CA VAL A 100 -4.20 5.22 -5.06
C VAL A 100 -4.76 5.39 -6.47
N PHE A 101 -6.04 5.09 -6.69
CA PHE A 101 -6.67 5.22 -8.01
C PHE A 101 -6.75 6.67 -8.47
N TRP A 102 -6.94 7.60 -7.54
CA TRP A 102 -6.89 9.03 -7.85
C TRP A 102 -5.53 9.43 -8.43
N PHE A 103 -4.42 8.99 -7.83
CA PHE A 103 -3.09 9.25 -8.38
C PHE A 103 -2.87 8.54 -9.72
N MET A 104 -3.32 7.31 -9.88
CA MET A 104 -3.19 6.59 -11.14
C MET A 104 -3.91 7.32 -12.27
N ASN A 105 -5.12 7.82 -12.01
CA ASN A 105 -5.86 8.65 -12.95
C ASN A 105 -5.13 9.98 -13.23
N LYS A 106 -4.64 10.65 -12.20
CA LYS A 106 -3.89 11.93 -12.35
C LYS A 106 -2.64 11.78 -13.19
N PHE A 107 -1.93 10.69 -13.06
CA PHE A 107 -0.70 10.41 -13.81
C PHE A 107 -0.95 9.69 -15.14
N GLY A 108 -2.19 9.38 -15.48
CA GLY A 108 -2.55 8.66 -16.71
C GLY A 108 -2.00 7.23 -16.72
N LEU A 109 -1.87 6.59 -15.57
CA LEU A 109 -1.34 5.23 -15.42
C LEU A 109 -2.43 4.19 -15.64
N ASP A 110 -2.03 3.07 -16.21
CA ASP A 110 -2.91 1.93 -16.43
C ASP A 110 -2.94 1.02 -15.18
N TYR A 111 -4.13 0.62 -14.74
CA TYR A 111 -4.31 -0.23 -13.56
C TYR A 111 -5.51 -1.17 -13.72
N LEU A 112 -5.49 -2.23 -12.96
CA LEU A 112 -6.57 -3.22 -12.90
C LEU A 112 -7.01 -3.43 -11.44
N ASN A 113 -8.25 -3.08 -11.14
CA ASN A 113 -8.92 -3.41 -9.89
C ASN A 113 -9.80 -4.65 -10.10
N GLU A 114 -9.19 -5.84 -10.03
CA GLU A 114 -9.84 -7.12 -10.32
C GLU A 114 -10.82 -7.51 -9.20
N PRO A 115 -12.14 -7.67 -9.47
CA PRO A 115 -13.12 -7.99 -8.45
C PRO A 115 -13.04 -9.45 -7.95
N HIS A 116 -12.52 -10.36 -8.76
CA HIS A 116 -12.53 -11.81 -8.46
C HIS A 116 -11.28 -12.30 -7.71
N GLN A 117 -10.48 -11.40 -7.16
CA GLN A 117 -9.37 -11.78 -6.32
C GLN A 117 -9.83 -12.23 -4.92
N THR A 118 -9.04 -13.07 -4.28
CA THR A 118 -9.24 -13.41 -2.86
C THR A 118 -8.49 -12.44 -1.97
N SER A 119 -8.93 -12.26 -0.72
CA SER A 119 -8.16 -11.53 0.27
C SER A 119 -6.84 -12.26 0.61
N CYS A 120 -5.92 -11.55 1.26
CA CYS A 120 -4.57 -12.04 1.49
C CYS A 120 -4.46 -13.17 2.52
N THR A 121 -5.44 -13.40 3.38
CA THR A 121 -5.39 -14.32 4.53
C THR A 121 -4.24 -14.08 5.53
N ALA A 122 -3.42 -13.06 5.32
CA ALA A 122 -2.27 -12.74 6.17
C ALA A 122 -2.66 -12.51 7.64
N TRP A 123 -3.84 -11.94 7.88
CA TRP A 123 -4.40 -11.82 9.22
C TRP A 123 -4.52 -13.17 9.95
N ASN A 124 -5.04 -14.18 9.27
CA ASN A 124 -5.21 -15.50 9.87
C ASN A 124 -3.87 -16.17 10.14
N TYR A 125 -2.86 -15.92 9.32
CA TYR A 125 -1.51 -16.48 9.49
C TYR A 125 -0.77 -15.77 10.64
N HIS A 126 -0.57 -14.47 10.52
CA HIS A 126 0.18 -13.70 11.51
C HIS A 126 -0.64 -13.32 12.75
N GLY A 127 -1.95 -13.11 12.60
CA GLY A 127 -2.82 -12.64 13.65
C GLY A 127 -3.27 -13.73 14.62
N SER A 128 -3.59 -14.90 14.12
CA SER A 128 -4.13 -15.98 14.94
C SER A 128 -3.25 -17.22 15.01
N GLY A 129 -2.26 -17.35 14.12
CA GLY A 129 -1.43 -18.55 13.99
C GLY A 129 -2.23 -19.79 13.54
N THR A 130 -3.40 -19.59 12.94
CA THR A 130 -4.33 -20.66 12.58
C THR A 130 -4.25 -21.12 11.14
N SER A 131 -3.53 -20.39 10.29
CA SER A 131 -3.41 -20.76 8.88
C SER A 131 -2.28 -21.73 8.61
N ASN A 132 -2.58 -22.72 7.79
CA ASN A 132 -1.58 -23.63 7.26
C ASN A 132 -0.76 -22.89 6.18
N PRO A 133 0.59 -23.01 6.16
CA PRO A 133 1.44 -22.40 5.14
C PRO A 133 1.05 -22.75 3.70
N VAL A 134 0.62 -23.98 3.43
CA VAL A 134 0.14 -24.42 2.11
C VAL A 134 -1.12 -23.65 1.71
N ALA A 135 -2.07 -23.45 2.62
CA ALA A 135 -3.27 -22.67 2.35
C ALA A 135 -2.97 -21.21 2.05
N LEU A 136 -2.06 -20.59 2.82
CA LEU A 136 -1.59 -19.23 2.58
C LEU A 136 -0.93 -19.10 1.21
N ALA A 137 0.00 -20.00 0.90
CA ALA A 137 0.68 -20.04 -0.39
C ALA A 137 -0.30 -20.24 -1.55
N ALA A 138 -1.28 -21.11 -1.41
CA ALA A 138 -2.31 -21.35 -2.43
C ALA A 138 -3.15 -20.09 -2.73
N VAL A 139 -3.58 -19.36 -1.68
CA VAL A 139 -4.33 -18.11 -1.84
C VAL A 139 -3.48 -17.03 -2.51
N TRP A 140 -2.25 -16.87 -2.07
CA TRP A 140 -1.35 -15.88 -2.65
C TRP A 140 -1.04 -16.19 -4.13
N LEU A 141 -0.62 -17.41 -4.42
CA LEU A 141 -0.27 -17.84 -5.78
C LEU A 141 -1.47 -17.79 -6.74
N ARG A 142 -2.69 -18.06 -6.25
CA ARG A 142 -3.91 -17.86 -7.04
C ARG A 142 -4.02 -16.41 -7.52
N ASN A 143 -3.77 -15.45 -6.66
CA ASN A 143 -3.83 -14.04 -6.99
C ASN A 143 -2.66 -13.61 -7.90
N MET A 144 -1.45 -14.10 -7.64
CA MET A 144 -0.28 -13.80 -8.45
C MET A 144 -0.40 -14.34 -9.88
N HIS A 145 -0.94 -15.56 -10.03
CA HIS A 145 -1.27 -16.11 -11.34
C HIS A 145 -2.31 -15.25 -12.08
N GLN A 146 -3.32 -14.73 -11.38
CA GLN A 146 -4.33 -13.86 -11.99
C GLN A 146 -3.69 -12.54 -12.47
N ALA A 147 -2.84 -11.91 -11.67
CA ALA A 147 -2.12 -10.72 -12.05
C ALA A 147 -1.24 -10.98 -13.30
N TRP A 148 -0.45 -12.03 -13.29
CA TRP A 148 0.36 -12.44 -14.45
C TRP A 148 -0.46 -12.64 -15.71
N LYS A 149 -1.57 -13.38 -15.62
CA LYS A 149 -2.44 -13.68 -16.76
C LYS A 149 -3.05 -12.43 -17.40
N THR A 150 -3.23 -11.38 -16.62
CA THR A 150 -3.75 -10.10 -17.12
C THR A 150 -2.65 -9.19 -17.70
N GLY A 151 -1.38 -9.52 -17.49
CA GLY A 151 -0.24 -8.68 -17.87
C GLY A 151 -0.04 -7.46 -16.98
N TYR A 152 -0.65 -7.45 -15.77
CA TYR A 152 -0.51 -6.39 -14.78
C TYR A 152 0.31 -6.86 -13.60
N TYR A 153 1.18 -6.00 -13.09
CA TYR A 153 2.04 -6.32 -11.97
C TYR A 153 1.36 -6.08 -10.62
N PRO A 154 1.40 -7.05 -9.67
CA PRO A 154 0.68 -6.93 -8.40
C PRO A 154 1.33 -5.88 -7.50
N LEU A 155 0.49 -5.00 -6.95
CA LEU A 155 0.86 -3.99 -5.97
C LEU A 155 -0.02 -4.10 -4.73
N ILE A 156 0.61 -4.19 -3.55
CA ILE A 156 -0.04 -4.55 -2.29
C ILE A 156 -0.19 -3.32 -1.41
N HIS A 157 -1.38 -3.10 -0.82
CA HIS A 157 -1.64 -1.90 -0.03
C HIS A 157 -1.69 -2.10 1.49
N CYS A 158 -1.35 -3.27 1.98
CA CYS A 158 -1.32 -3.56 3.42
C CYS A 158 0.06 -4.10 3.81
N GLY A 159 0.70 -3.48 4.80
CA GLY A 159 2.02 -3.90 5.29
C GLY A 159 2.03 -5.35 5.79
N THR A 160 0.95 -5.79 6.45
CA THR A 160 0.79 -7.19 6.88
C THR A 160 0.73 -8.16 5.69
N SER A 161 0.00 -7.82 4.64
CA SER A 161 -0.04 -8.64 3.41
C SER A 161 1.30 -8.65 2.71
N PHE A 162 1.96 -7.50 2.64
CA PHE A 162 3.28 -7.35 2.04
C PHE A 162 4.31 -8.24 2.72
N GLY A 163 4.45 -8.14 4.07
CA GLY A 163 5.39 -8.96 4.82
C GLY A 163 5.11 -10.45 4.69
N SER A 164 3.82 -10.84 4.80
CA SER A 164 3.42 -12.24 4.65
C SER A 164 3.72 -12.80 3.25
N TYR A 165 3.50 -12.00 2.21
CA TYR A 165 3.77 -12.45 0.83
C TYR A 165 5.26 -12.50 0.52
N LYS A 166 6.02 -11.58 1.05
CA LYS A 166 7.48 -11.60 0.95
C LYS A 166 8.04 -12.89 1.55
N GLU A 167 7.65 -13.20 2.78
CA GLU A 167 8.05 -14.42 3.47
C GLU A 167 7.57 -15.69 2.72
N THR A 168 6.32 -15.70 2.26
CA THR A 168 5.77 -16.83 1.49
C THR A 168 6.52 -17.05 0.18
N ARG A 169 6.91 -15.96 -0.53
CA ARG A 169 7.73 -16.03 -1.75
C ARG A 169 9.06 -16.71 -1.46
N GLU A 170 9.78 -16.28 -0.44
CA GLU A 170 11.05 -16.84 -0.07
C GLU A 170 10.94 -18.31 0.34
N GLN A 171 9.92 -18.65 1.13
CA GLN A 171 9.65 -20.05 1.49
C GLN A 171 9.35 -20.90 0.26
N LEU A 172 8.59 -20.41 -0.71
CA LEU A 172 8.31 -21.12 -1.95
C LEU A 172 9.57 -21.33 -2.80
N ILE A 173 10.51 -20.39 -2.78
CA ILE A 173 11.77 -20.51 -3.50
C ILE A 173 12.67 -21.53 -2.80
N MET A 174 12.83 -21.45 -1.49
CA MET A 174 13.75 -22.30 -0.73
C MET A 174 13.21 -23.70 -0.43
N ASN A 175 11.88 -23.88 -0.34
CA ASN A 175 11.28 -25.12 0.13
C ASN A 175 10.51 -25.87 -0.98
N LYS A 176 11.12 -26.95 -1.48
CA LYS A 176 10.50 -27.82 -2.48
C LYS A 176 9.24 -28.48 -1.97
N GLU A 177 9.19 -28.91 -0.70
CA GLU A 177 8.03 -29.59 -0.14
C GLU A 177 6.80 -28.69 -0.14
N LEU A 178 6.98 -27.39 0.12
CA LEU A 178 5.88 -26.42 0.03
C LEU A 178 5.39 -26.29 -1.42
N ARG A 179 6.32 -26.21 -2.41
CA ARG A 179 5.94 -26.16 -3.83
C ARG A 179 5.16 -27.42 -4.25
N ASP A 180 5.65 -28.59 -3.84
CA ASP A 180 5.00 -29.87 -4.16
C ASP A 180 3.61 -29.98 -3.52
N ALA A 181 3.45 -29.50 -2.29
CA ALA A 181 2.16 -29.53 -1.57
C ALA A 181 1.13 -28.56 -2.16
N VAL A 182 1.54 -27.39 -2.64
CA VAL A 182 0.62 -26.38 -3.18
C VAL A 182 0.23 -26.65 -4.64
N LYS A 183 1.11 -27.25 -5.43
CA LYS A 183 0.94 -27.48 -6.87
C LYS A 183 -0.35 -28.22 -7.24
N PRO A 184 -0.75 -29.32 -6.56
CA PRO A 184 -2.03 -29.99 -6.82
C PRO A 184 -3.26 -29.10 -6.59
N ILE A 185 -3.20 -28.22 -5.59
CA ILE A 185 -4.27 -27.26 -5.28
C ILE A 185 -4.40 -26.25 -6.42
N LEU A 186 -3.28 -25.67 -6.86
CA LEU A 186 -3.26 -24.72 -7.98
C LEU A 186 -3.72 -25.35 -9.28
N LYS A 187 -3.35 -26.61 -9.54
CA LYS A 187 -3.85 -27.37 -10.69
C LYS A 187 -5.36 -27.49 -10.67
N LYS A 188 -5.94 -27.86 -9.53
CA LYS A 188 -7.38 -27.95 -9.33
C LYS A 188 -8.12 -26.63 -9.55
N LEU A 189 -7.48 -25.52 -9.19
CA LEU A 189 -7.98 -24.16 -9.36
C LEU A 189 -7.74 -23.59 -10.78
N GLY A 190 -7.05 -24.29 -11.66
CA GLY A 190 -6.65 -23.78 -12.97
C GLY A 190 -5.67 -22.59 -12.86
N ARG A 191 -4.74 -22.64 -11.89
CA ARG A 191 -3.82 -21.55 -11.55
C ARG A 191 -2.34 -21.93 -11.71
N LEU A 192 -2.07 -22.86 -12.62
CA LEU A 192 -0.74 -23.09 -13.18
C LEU A 192 -0.68 -22.54 -14.60
N THR A 193 0.52 -22.31 -15.10
CA THR A 193 0.76 -22.03 -16.52
C THR A 193 0.33 -23.25 -17.36
N GLU A 194 0.23 -23.09 -18.67
CA GLU A 194 -0.14 -24.20 -19.58
C GLU A 194 0.81 -25.39 -19.50
N ASP A 195 2.11 -25.11 -19.28
CA ASP A 195 3.16 -26.11 -19.07
C ASP A 195 3.30 -26.57 -17.61
N GLY A 196 2.40 -26.14 -16.73
CA GLY A 196 2.28 -26.64 -15.35
C GLY A 196 3.21 -26.00 -14.34
N ARG A 197 3.74 -24.82 -14.62
CA ARG A 197 4.61 -24.07 -13.69
C ARG A 197 3.79 -23.19 -12.71
N ILE A 198 4.38 -22.93 -11.55
CA ILE A 198 3.88 -21.96 -10.55
C ILE A 198 4.36 -20.57 -10.95
N VAL A 199 3.46 -19.58 -10.95
CA VAL A 199 3.81 -18.18 -11.21
C VAL A 199 4.25 -17.49 -9.92
N ILE A 200 5.46 -16.96 -9.88
CA ILE A 200 6.00 -16.19 -8.75
C ILE A 200 6.43 -14.80 -9.26
N PRO A 201 5.99 -13.70 -8.61
CA PRO A 201 6.43 -12.37 -9.01
C PRO A 201 7.92 -12.18 -8.68
N GLN A 202 8.61 -11.47 -9.56
CA GLN A 202 10.02 -11.10 -9.38
C GLN A 202 10.22 -10.35 -8.06
N GLU A 203 9.35 -9.36 -7.80
CA GLU A 203 9.35 -8.56 -6.57
C GLU A 203 7.98 -8.62 -5.90
N VAL A 204 7.95 -8.52 -4.59
CA VAL A 204 6.75 -8.18 -3.84
C VAL A 204 6.82 -6.69 -3.53
N VAL A 205 5.84 -5.92 -3.96
CA VAL A 205 5.88 -4.45 -3.90
C VAL A 205 4.68 -3.90 -3.14
N HIS A 206 4.97 -2.99 -2.22
CA HIS A 206 3.96 -2.29 -1.43
C HIS A 206 3.65 -0.89 -2.00
N TYR A 207 2.44 -0.38 -1.77
CA TYR A 207 2.07 0.97 -2.24
C TYR A 207 2.93 2.09 -1.64
N SER A 208 3.45 1.95 -0.42
CA SER A 208 4.39 2.94 0.12
C SER A 208 5.70 2.99 -0.63
N GLU A 209 6.16 1.85 -1.19
CA GLU A 209 7.30 1.83 -2.09
C GLU A 209 6.98 2.54 -3.40
N TRP A 210 5.77 2.36 -3.91
CA TRP A 210 5.28 3.09 -5.09
C TRP A 210 5.20 4.61 -4.81
N VAL A 211 4.62 5.01 -3.69
CA VAL A 211 4.56 6.43 -3.27
C VAL A 211 5.97 7.01 -3.11
N HIS A 212 6.89 6.24 -2.53
CA HIS A 212 8.30 6.63 -2.42
C HIS A 212 8.94 6.84 -3.80
N ALA A 213 8.77 5.88 -4.71
CA ALA A 213 9.30 5.98 -6.07
C ALA A 213 8.71 7.19 -6.82
N MET A 214 7.43 7.46 -6.64
CA MET A 214 6.69 8.54 -7.30
C MET A 214 6.80 9.90 -6.60
N ARG A 215 7.52 10.02 -5.48
CA ARG A 215 7.47 11.20 -4.59
C ARG A 215 7.77 12.53 -5.26
N TYR A 216 8.60 12.55 -6.30
CA TYR A 216 8.87 13.81 -7.03
C TYR A 216 7.76 14.18 -8.01
N LYS A 217 7.17 13.21 -8.70
CA LYS A 217 5.96 13.46 -9.50
C LYS A 217 4.79 13.90 -8.61
N ILE A 218 4.69 13.32 -7.41
CA ILE A 218 3.71 13.73 -6.40
C ILE A 218 4.00 15.16 -5.92
N LYS A 219 5.27 15.50 -5.67
CA LYS A 219 5.67 16.88 -5.34
C LYS A 219 5.32 17.87 -6.44
N GLU A 220 5.64 17.56 -7.69
CA GLU A 220 5.28 18.39 -8.84
C GLU A 220 3.76 18.62 -8.91
N LEU A 221 2.97 17.58 -8.69
CA LEU A 221 1.51 17.68 -8.66
C LEU A 221 1.04 18.56 -7.49
N TYR A 222 1.64 18.43 -6.30
CA TYR A 222 1.35 19.29 -5.15
C TYR A 222 1.66 20.75 -5.45
N GLU A 223 2.84 21.06 -6.01
CA GLU A 223 3.22 22.41 -6.37
C GLU A 223 2.26 23.02 -7.42
N LYS A 224 1.79 22.21 -8.35
CA LYS A 224 0.90 22.64 -9.44
C LYS A 224 -0.56 22.74 -9.02
N GLU A 225 -1.11 21.73 -8.37
CA GLU A 225 -2.55 21.65 -8.08
C GLU A 225 -2.88 21.92 -6.61
N GLY A 226 -2.12 21.35 -5.68
CA GLY A 226 -2.36 21.53 -4.23
C GLY A 226 -2.21 22.98 -3.81
N LYS A 227 -1.07 23.57 -4.12
CA LYS A 227 -0.82 24.99 -3.81
C LYS A 227 -1.75 25.95 -4.52
N ALA A 228 -2.15 25.65 -5.76
CA ALA A 228 -3.14 26.45 -6.48
C ALA A 228 -4.51 26.47 -5.81
N LYS A 229 -4.84 25.43 -5.01
CA LYS A 229 -6.04 25.36 -4.17
C LYS A 229 -5.84 25.97 -2.79
N GLY A 230 -4.68 26.58 -2.52
CA GLY A 230 -4.36 27.18 -1.23
C GLY A 230 -3.94 26.14 -0.16
N ILE A 231 -3.63 24.91 -0.55
CA ILE A 231 -3.21 23.87 0.40
C ILE A 231 -1.73 24.06 0.73
N ASP A 232 -1.43 24.19 2.01
CA ASP A 232 -0.07 24.30 2.54
C ASP A 232 0.15 23.28 3.66
N VAL A 233 1.11 22.39 3.47
CA VAL A 233 1.48 21.37 4.45
C VAL A 233 2.75 21.72 5.24
N SER A 234 3.39 22.84 4.97
CA SER A 234 4.69 23.22 5.56
C SER A 234 4.69 23.31 7.10
N ASN A 235 3.54 23.63 7.68
CA ASN A 235 3.34 23.70 9.11
C ASN A 235 2.74 22.43 9.73
N VAL A 236 2.43 21.42 8.93
CA VAL A 236 1.83 20.16 9.42
C VAL A 236 2.92 19.30 10.05
N ARG A 237 2.73 18.94 11.32
CA ARG A 237 3.62 18.06 12.10
C ARG A 237 3.16 16.62 11.97
N VAL A 238 4.00 15.79 11.37
CA VAL A 238 3.65 14.41 11.00
C VAL A 238 4.50 13.41 11.78
N ALA A 239 3.87 12.57 12.57
CA ALA A 239 4.49 11.40 13.17
C ALA A 239 4.36 10.19 12.23
N ILE A 240 5.47 9.57 11.87
CA ILE A 240 5.46 8.39 10.99
C ILE A 240 5.40 7.12 11.85
N HIS A 241 4.41 6.29 11.60
CA HIS A 241 4.33 4.96 12.18
C HIS A 241 4.61 3.89 11.12
N ASN A 242 5.82 3.36 11.12
CA ASN A 242 6.19 2.25 10.25
C ASN A 242 5.57 0.94 10.75
N ALA A 243 4.93 0.20 9.86
CA ALA A 243 4.35 -1.09 10.18
C ALA A 243 5.42 -2.13 10.53
N CYS A 244 5.19 -2.92 11.58
CA CYS A 244 6.14 -3.94 12.03
C CYS A 244 6.55 -4.89 10.90
N HIS A 245 5.60 -5.30 10.06
CA HIS A 245 5.83 -6.21 8.95
C HIS A 245 6.73 -5.63 7.85
N THR A 246 6.85 -4.31 7.75
CA THR A 246 7.72 -3.69 6.74
C THR A 246 9.13 -3.46 7.23
N TYR A 247 9.33 -3.17 8.51
CA TYR A 247 10.67 -2.80 8.97
C TYR A 247 11.31 -3.76 10.00
N LYS A 248 10.49 -4.58 10.69
CA LYS A 248 11.03 -5.59 11.62
C LYS A 248 11.29 -6.93 10.95
N MET A 249 10.48 -7.29 9.95
CA MET A 249 10.56 -8.59 9.28
C MET A 249 11.34 -8.54 7.98
N ILE A 250 11.26 -7.43 7.25
CA ILE A 250 11.82 -7.29 5.90
C ILE A 250 12.52 -5.94 5.68
N ALA A 251 13.07 -5.37 6.74
CA ALA A 251 13.66 -4.02 6.71
C ALA A 251 14.70 -3.84 5.60
N ASP A 252 15.46 -4.88 5.32
CA ASP A 252 16.60 -4.82 4.42
C ASP A 252 16.20 -4.72 2.94
N ASP A 253 14.99 -5.13 2.59
CA ASP A 253 14.45 -5.05 1.23
C ASP A 253 13.36 -3.98 1.05
N TYR A 254 13.34 -3.00 1.92
CA TYR A 254 12.41 -1.87 1.85
C TYR A 254 13.15 -0.58 1.47
N PRO A 255 12.54 0.33 0.72
CA PRO A 255 13.19 1.58 0.31
C PRO A 255 13.75 2.35 1.49
N TYR A 256 14.94 2.84 1.33
CA TYR A 256 15.74 3.39 2.38
C TYR A 256 16.49 4.65 1.93
N ASP A 257 16.49 5.66 2.75
CA ASP A 257 17.15 6.92 2.50
C ASP A 257 17.80 7.42 3.80
N PRO A 258 19.14 7.38 3.89
CA PRO A 258 19.86 7.81 5.09
C PRO A 258 19.74 9.30 5.37
N GLU A 259 19.45 10.13 4.38
CA GLU A 259 19.22 11.56 4.61
C GLU A 259 17.97 11.79 5.45
N VAL A 260 17.03 10.85 5.40
CA VAL A 260 15.80 10.93 6.18
C VAL A 260 15.99 10.47 7.61
N TYR A 261 16.76 9.39 7.83
CA TYR A 261 16.90 8.76 9.14
C TYR A 261 18.33 8.29 9.48
N ASN A 262 19.35 8.86 8.92
CA ASN A 262 20.74 8.46 9.16
C ASN A 262 20.95 6.94 9.06
N GLY A 263 20.27 6.31 8.15
CA GLY A 263 20.50 4.92 7.90
C GLY A 263 19.81 3.92 8.86
N GLN A 264 18.87 4.31 9.71
CA GLN A 264 18.32 3.43 10.76
C GLN A 264 16.86 3.05 10.61
N ARG A 265 16.08 3.79 9.84
CA ARG A 265 14.64 3.59 9.71
C ARG A 265 14.20 3.50 8.24
N PRO A 266 13.15 2.72 7.92
CA PRO A 266 12.57 2.74 6.58
C PRO A 266 12.08 4.14 6.21
N ALA A 267 12.40 4.60 5.01
CA ALA A 267 12.18 5.96 4.59
C ALA A 267 10.95 6.16 3.68
N ALA A 268 10.31 5.10 3.20
CA ALA A 268 9.30 5.22 2.16
C ALA A 268 8.24 6.30 2.44
N SER A 269 7.51 6.18 3.54
CA SER A 269 6.49 7.17 3.92
C SER A 269 7.09 8.50 4.34
N THR A 270 8.25 8.49 5.02
CA THR A 270 8.93 9.71 5.47
C THR A 270 9.41 10.54 4.31
N ALA A 271 9.99 9.91 3.29
CA ALA A 271 10.52 10.62 2.13
C ALA A 271 9.43 11.38 1.36
N VAL A 272 8.24 10.81 1.20
CA VAL A 272 7.15 11.53 0.54
C VAL A 272 6.62 12.68 1.39
N VAL A 273 6.48 12.49 2.70
CA VAL A 273 6.05 13.55 3.62
C VAL A 273 7.02 14.74 3.59
N LYS A 274 8.34 14.46 3.63
CA LYS A 274 9.38 15.49 3.49
C LYS A 274 9.41 16.13 2.10
N ALA A 275 9.22 15.34 1.04
CA ALA A 275 9.18 15.88 -0.32
C ALA A 275 8.04 16.89 -0.52
N LEU A 276 6.91 16.70 0.16
CA LEU A 276 5.79 17.64 0.19
C LEU A 276 6.06 18.88 1.06
N GLY A 277 7.11 18.87 1.88
CA GLY A 277 7.49 19.97 2.75
C GLY A 277 6.88 19.94 4.16
N ALA A 278 6.18 18.88 4.54
CA ALA A 278 5.65 18.73 5.90
C ALA A 278 6.75 18.39 6.90
N GLN A 279 6.49 18.68 8.19
CA GLN A 279 7.45 18.52 9.27
C GLN A 279 7.34 17.13 9.87
N VAL A 280 8.31 16.26 9.59
CA VAL A 280 8.38 14.96 10.26
C VAL A 280 8.88 15.15 11.69
N VAL A 281 8.14 14.60 12.67
CA VAL A 281 8.49 14.68 14.09
C VAL A 281 8.79 13.29 14.64
N ASP A 282 9.89 13.19 15.37
CA ASP A 282 10.29 11.97 16.05
C ASP A 282 9.65 11.89 17.44
N TYR A 283 9.26 10.70 17.85
CA TYR A 283 8.67 10.42 19.16
C TYR A 283 9.32 9.18 19.80
N SER A 284 9.37 9.16 21.12
CA SER A 284 10.16 8.18 21.88
C SER A 284 9.78 6.73 21.63
N THR A 285 8.52 6.47 21.35
CA THR A 285 7.97 5.11 21.14
C THR A 285 7.80 4.71 19.67
N TRP A 286 8.58 5.32 18.77
CA TRP A 286 8.46 5.07 17.32
C TRP A 286 8.58 3.59 16.95
N TYR A 287 9.42 2.84 17.67
CA TYR A 287 9.71 1.42 17.44
C TYR A 287 8.63 0.48 17.99
N ASP A 288 7.75 0.96 18.88
CA ASP A 288 6.74 0.11 19.52
C ASP A 288 5.62 -0.26 18.55
N CYS A 289 4.99 -1.42 18.79
CA CYS A 289 3.82 -1.87 18.05
C CYS A 289 2.65 -0.87 18.18
N CYS A 290 1.81 -0.79 17.14
CA CYS A 290 0.56 0.00 17.19
C CYS A 290 -0.50 -0.56 18.15
N GLY A 291 -0.34 -1.80 18.62
CA GLY A 291 -1.34 -2.51 19.40
C GLY A 291 -2.29 -3.37 18.56
N PHE A 292 -2.19 -3.37 17.23
CA PHE A 292 -2.95 -4.30 16.38
C PHE A 292 -2.49 -5.73 16.56
N GLY A 293 -1.29 -5.91 17.04
CA GLY A 293 -0.47 -7.10 17.18
C GLY A 293 -1.17 -8.42 17.31
N PHE A 294 -1.29 -9.15 16.21
CA PHE A 294 -1.45 -10.58 16.16
C PHE A 294 -2.61 -11.11 17.05
N ARG A 295 -2.42 -12.29 17.63
CA ARG A 295 -3.43 -12.90 18.51
C ARG A 295 -3.78 -12.06 19.75
N HIS A 296 -2.90 -11.17 20.21
CA HIS A 296 -3.19 -10.32 21.36
C HIS A 296 -4.48 -9.50 21.23
N ILE A 297 -4.81 -9.05 20.01
CA ILE A 297 -6.08 -8.35 19.77
C ILE A 297 -7.31 -9.24 20.05
N LEU A 298 -7.15 -10.56 19.98
CA LEU A 298 -8.21 -11.53 20.25
C LEU A 298 -8.23 -11.95 21.71
N THR A 299 -7.05 -12.18 22.31
CA THR A 299 -6.91 -12.80 23.63
C THR A 299 -6.60 -11.79 24.74
N GLU A 300 -5.98 -10.65 24.42
CA GLU A 300 -5.48 -9.68 25.39
C GLU A 300 -5.87 -8.25 24.97
N ARG A 301 -7.16 -8.00 24.82
CA ARG A 301 -7.68 -6.74 24.28
C ARG A 301 -7.26 -5.51 25.08
N GLU A 302 -7.24 -5.60 26.40
CA GLU A 302 -6.84 -4.50 27.29
C GLU A 302 -5.38 -4.11 27.05
N PHE A 303 -4.50 -5.10 26.92
CA PHE A 303 -3.11 -4.89 26.62
C PHE A 303 -2.94 -4.18 25.25
N THR A 304 -3.60 -4.66 24.19
CA THR A 304 -3.49 -4.06 22.85
C THR A 304 -4.03 -2.64 22.79
N ARG A 305 -5.13 -2.37 23.51
CA ARG A 305 -5.69 -1.02 23.65
C ARG A 305 -4.76 -0.09 24.41
N SER A 306 -4.18 -0.57 25.51
CA SER A 306 -3.18 0.16 26.28
C SER A 306 -1.96 0.51 25.43
N MET A 307 -1.46 -0.42 24.63
CA MET A 307 -0.36 -0.15 23.67
C MET A 307 -0.73 0.97 22.70
N ALA A 308 -1.90 0.89 22.06
CA ALA A 308 -2.34 1.91 21.12
C ALA A 308 -2.52 3.28 21.80
N ILE A 309 -3.20 3.33 22.95
CA ILE A 309 -3.56 4.59 23.61
C ILE A 309 -2.37 5.19 24.36
N GLN A 310 -1.75 4.41 25.26
CA GLN A 310 -0.73 4.95 26.17
C GLN A 310 0.65 5.07 25.51
N ARG A 311 1.03 4.07 24.70
CA ARG A 311 2.37 4.02 24.11
C ARG A 311 2.44 4.76 22.77
N LYS A 312 1.32 4.97 22.08
CA LYS A 312 1.31 5.64 20.78
C LYS A 312 0.53 6.94 20.81
N LEU A 313 -0.79 6.91 20.90
CA LEU A 313 -1.62 8.10 20.76
C LEU A 313 -1.25 9.19 21.78
N LYS A 314 -1.09 8.83 23.05
CA LYS A 314 -0.69 9.76 24.11
C LYS A 314 0.67 10.40 23.81
N VAL A 315 1.67 9.57 23.54
CA VAL A 315 3.03 10.04 23.27
C VAL A 315 3.07 10.97 22.03
N ILE A 316 2.41 10.55 20.95
CA ILE A 316 2.36 11.33 19.72
C ILE A 316 1.62 12.68 19.92
N ALA A 317 0.51 12.67 20.64
CA ALA A 317 -0.28 13.88 20.89
C ALA A 317 0.37 14.84 21.91
N GLU A 318 0.96 14.31 22.98
CA GLU A 318 1.45 15.12 24.10
C GLU A 318 2.95 15.46 24.01
N GLU A 319 3.80 14.47 23.66
CA GLU A 319 5.26 14.67 23.59
C GLU A 319 5.63 15.50 22.36
N VAL A 320 5.16 15.11 21.19
CA VAL A 320 5.56 15.76 19.93
C VAL A 320 4.46 16.62 19.31
N LYS A 321 3.27 16.62 19.86
CA LYS A 321 2.15 17.47 19.40
C LYS A 321 1.95 17.36 17.89
N ALA A 322 1.92 16.13 17.38
CA ALA A 322 1.71 15.89 15.96
C ALA A 322 0.26 16.20 15.57
N ASP A 323 0.09 16.76 14.38
CA ASP A 323 -1.23 16.99 13.78
C ASP A 323 -1.76 15.73 13.09
N LEU A 324 -0.83 14.88 12.62
CA LEU A 324 -1.13 13.71 11.81
C LEU A 324 -0.22 12.54 12.16
N ILE A 325 -0.80 11.36 12.25
CA ILE A 325 -0.08 10.09 12.19
C ILE A 325 -0.19 9.56 10.76
N VAL A 326 0.95 9.40 10.08
CA VAL A 326 1.01 8.70 8.80
C VAL A 326 1.41 7.26 9.03
N THR A 327 0.64 6.33 8.48
CA THR A 327 0.92 4.90 8.50
C THR A 327 0.93 4.33 7.08
N HIS A 328 1.36 3.08 6.91
CA HIS A 328 1.29 2.38 5.64
C HIS A 328 0.76 0.94 5.78
N ASP A 329 0.07 0.68 6.87
CA ASP A 329 -0.60 -0.59 7.13
C ASP A 329 -2.04 -0.34 7.57
N THR A 330 -2.98 -1.02 6.94
CA THR A 330 -4.40 -0.85 7.21
C THR A 330 -4.79 -1.28 8.62
N GLY A 331 -4.09 -2.26 9.19
CA GLY A 331 -4.29 -2.69 10.58
C GLY A 331 -3.84 -1.61 11.57
N CYS A 332 -2.67 -1.00 11.34
CA CYS A 332 -2.17 0.11 12.16
C CYS A 332 -3.10 1.31 12.09
N THR A 333 -3.52 1.70 10.88
CA THR A 333 -4.45 2.83 10.68
C THR A 333 -5.76 2.60 11.42
N THR A 334 -6.38 1.43 11.21
CA THR A 334 -7.64 1.06 11.90
C THR A 334 -7.48 1.07 13.42
N THR A 335 -6.33 0.61 13.92
CA THR A 335 -6.07 0.58 15.36
C THR A 335 -5.99 1.97 15.95
N PHE A 336 -5.24 2.88 15.34
CA PHE A 336 -5.16 4.26 15.82
C PHE A 336 -6.51 4.97 15.72
N GLU A 337 -7.22 4.80 14.62
CA GLU A 337 -8.57 5.35 14.44
C GLU A 337 -9.53 4.91 15.56
N LYS A 338 -9.72 3.60 15.72
CA LYS A 338 -10.69 3.05 16.68
C LYS A 338 -10.31 3.31 18.13
N ASN A 339 -9.01 3.26 18.48
CA ASN A 339 -8.59 3.45 19.85
C ASN A 339 -8.67 4.90 20.34
N GLN A 340 -8.71 5.90 19.45
CA GLN A 340 -9.06 7.26 19.87
C GLN A 340 -10.50 7.32 20.40
N TRP A 341 -11.41 6.67 19.73
CA TRP A 341 -12.81 6.62 20.14
C TRP A 341 -13.03 5.83 21.42
N ILE A 342 -12.36 4.68 21.51
CA ILE A 342 -12.36 3.87 22.72
C ILE A 342 -11.75 4.66 23.88
N GLY A 343 -10.61 5.30 23.67
CA GLY A 343 -9.95 6.15 24.66
C GLY A 343 -10.83 7.27 25.14
N LYS A 344 -11.55 7.94 24.24
CA LYS A 344 -12.52 9.00 24.59
C LYS A 344 -13.60 8.49 25.53
N ALA A 345 -14.15 7.29 25.27
CA ALA A 345 -15.16 6.67 26.14
C ALA A 345 -14.64 6.32 27.55
N HIS A 346 -13.33 6.18 27.70
CA HIS A 346 -12.66 5.86 28.98
C HIS A 346 -11.89 7.06 29.59
N GLY A 347 -12.14 8.29 29.13
CA GLY A 347 -11.46 9.49 29.63
C GLY A 347 -9.98 9.61 29.23
N MET A 348 -9.52 8.85 28.24
CA MET A 348 -8.16 8.85 27.71
C MET A 348 -8.18 9.29 26.24
N TYR A 349 -8.53 10.54 25.99
CA TYR A 349 -8.65 11.06 24.63
C TYR A 349 -7.42 11.85 24.20
N HIS A 350 -6.72 11.34 23.22
CA HIS A 350 -5.53 11.96 22.64
C HIS A 350 -5.75 12.15 21.13
N PRO A 351 -6.44 13.24 20.73
CA PRO A 351 -6.89 13.43 19.35
C PRO A 351 -5.71 13.75 18.43
N VAL A 352 -5.54 12.94 17.39
CA VAL A 352 -4.60 13.14 16.29
C VAL A 352 -5.23 12.59 15.02
N ALA A 353 -5.14 13.31 13.90
CA ALA A 353 -5.59 12.75 12.63
C ALA A 353 -4.75 11.52 12.24
N VAL A 354 -5.37 10.55 11.55
CA VAL A 354 -4.69 9.34 11.11
C VAL A 354 -4.98 9.11 9.63
N MET A 355 -3.95 8.94 8.82
CA MET A 355 -4.07 8.64 7.38
C MET A 355 -2.96 7.69 6.95
N SER A 356 -3.16 7.02 5.80
CA SER A 356 -2.03 6.42 5.12
C SER A 356 -1.18 7.48 4.41
N ASP A 357 0.04 7.12 4.04
CA ASP A 357 0.94 7.99 3.29
C ASP A 357 0.35 8.44 1.95
N VAL A 358 -0.28 7.52 1.22
CA VAL A 358 -0.94 7.85 -0.05
C VAL A 358 -2.14 8.76 0.13
N MET A 359 -2.94 8.58 1.21
CA MET A 359 -4.06 9.46 1.53
C MET A 359 -3.60 10.87 1.83
N PHE A 360 -2.57 11.02 2.68
CA PHE A 360 -1.99 12.34 2.98
C PHE A 360 -1.42 13.01 1.74
N ALA A 361 -0.66 12.26 0.94
CA ALA A 361 -0.10 12.79 -0.31
C ALA A 361 -1.18 13.24 -1.30
N ALA A 362 -2.26 12.46 -1.47
CA ALA A 362 -3.36 12.83 -2.34
C ALA A 362 -4.11 14.07 -1.81
N LEU A 363 -4.36 14.14 -0.51
CA LEU A 363 -4.98 15.30 0.13
C LEU A 363 -4.15 16.56 -0.09
N ALA A 364 -2.83 16.50 0.11
CA ALA A 364 -1.91 17.59 -0.16
C ALA A 364 -1.96 18.03 -1.63
N CYS A 365 -2.05 17.10 -2.57
CA CYS A 365 -2.20 17.39 -4.00
C CYS A 365 -3.60 17.90 -4.40
N GLY A 366 -4.52 18.09 -3.44
CA GLY A 366 -5.83 18.66 -3.69
C GLY A 366 -6.92 17.66 -4.02
N ALA A 367 -6.75 16.39 -3.66
CA ALA A 367 -7.82 15.40 -3.70
C ALA A 367 -8.94 15.78 -2.71
N HIS A 368 -10.18 15.49 -3.08
CA HIS A 368 -11.34 15.83 -2.26
C HIS A 368 -11.33 15.04 -0.94
N PRO A 369 -11.38 15.71 0.23
CA PRO A 369 -11.18 15.07 1.54
C PRO A 369 -12.23 14.00 1.86
N PHE A 370 -13.46 14.15 1.39
CA PHE A 370 -14.54 13.20 1.70
C PHE A 370 -14.82 12.23 0.53
N LYS A 371 -14.76 12.69 -0.72
CA LYS A 371 -15.00 11.87 -1.91
C LYS A 371 -13.84 10.89 -2.17
N VAL A 372 -12.59 11.35 -2.08
CA VAL A 372 -11.38 10.57 -2.39
C VAL A 372 -10.73 10.02 -1.13
N ILE A 373 -10.42 10.90 -0.17
CA ILE A 373 -9.73 10.48 1.05
C ILE A 373 -10.69 9.77 2.02
N GLN A 374 -12.01 9.92 1.82
CA GLN A 374 -13.04 9.22 2.59
C GLN A 374 -13.01 9.51 4.10
N LEU A 375 -12.60 10.73 4.48
CA LEU A 375 -12.52 11.15 5.88
C LEU A 375 -13.87 11.04 6.63
N TYR A 376 -14.95 10.93 5.90
CA TYR A 376 -16.28 10.67 6.46
C TYR A 376 -16.34 9.41 7.35
N TRP A 377 -15.52 8.40 7.02
CA TRP A 377 -15.47 7.13 7.75
C TRP A 377 -14.41 7.12 8.86
N ASN A 378 -13.62 8.18 8.98
CA ASN A 378 -12.59 8.27 10.00
C ASN A 378 -13.17 8.66 11.36
N CYS A 379 -12.70 7.98 12.40
CA CYS A 379 -13.04 8.29 13.80
C CYS A 379 -12.09 9.33 14.39
N SER A 380 -10.95 9.58 13.75
CA SER A 380 -9.94 10.51 14.22
C SER A 380 -10.32 11.97 13.98
N HIS A 381 -9.69 12.86 14.73
CA HIS A 381 -9.96 14.29 14.72
C HIS A 381 -9.23 14.98 13.55
N TYR A 382 -9.84 15.00 12.39
CA TYR A 382 -9.23 15.50 11.15
C TYR A 382 -9.49 16.99 10.88
N GLU A 383 -10.50 17.58 11.50
CA GLU A 383 -10.94 18.97 11.23
C GLU A 383 -9.82 19.99 11.46
N PRO A 384 -9.07 19.95 12.59
CA PRO A 384 -7.95 20.88 12.79
C PRO A 384 -6.84 20.71 11.77
N LEU A 385 -6.63 19.49 11.29
CA LEU A 385 -5.64 19.22 10.24
C LEU A 385 -6.06 19.88 8.93
N LEU A 386 -7.33 19.73 8.51
CA LEU A 386 -7.84 20.36 7.29
C LEU A 386 -7.72 21.89 7.35
N GLU A 387 -8.11 22.50 8.47
CA GLU A 387 -7.97 23.94 8.70
C GLU A 387 -6.50 24.38 8.64
N LYS A 388 -5.60 23.63 9.26
CA LYS A 388 -4.16 23.91 9.26
C LYS A 388 -3.54 23.79 7.87
N MET A 389 -4.06 22.89 7.04
CA MET A 389 -3.67 22.74 5.64
C MET A 389 -4.28 23.80 4.71
N GLY A 390 -5.12 24.72 5.21
CA GLY A 390 -5.79 25.72 4.40
C GLY A 390 -7.09 25.25 3.72
N ILE A 391 -7.59 24.04 4.05
CA ILE A 391 -8.85 23.52 3.51
C ILE A 391 -10.01 24.02 4.40
N THR A 392 -10.26 25.31 4.34
CA THR A 392 -11.22 25.99 5.24
C THR A 392 -12.69 25.74 4.88
N ASN A 393 -12.96 25.38 3.62
CA ASN A 393 -14.28 25.03 3.13
C ASN A 393 -14.68 23.56 3.36
N TRP A 394 -13.98 22.87 4.26
CA TRP A 394 -14.20 21.44 4.48
C TRP A 394 -15.65 21.09 4.90
N ARG A 395 -16.36 22.02 5.56
CA ARG A 395 -17.77 21.80 5.96
C ARG A 395 -18.70 21.72 4.74
N GLU A 396 -18.45 22.56 3.74
CA GLU A 396 -19.19 22.55 2.47
C GLU A 396 -18.89 21.27 1.69
N LEU A 397 -17.61 20.89 1.58
CA LEU A 397 -17.19 19.66 0.93
C LEU A 397 -17.75 18.40 1.65
N LYS A 398 -17.86 18.45 2.98
CA LYS A 398 -18.48 17.37 3.75
C LYS A 398 -19.95 17.24 3.43
N LYS A 399 -20.67 18.36 3.40
CA LYS A 399 -22.10 18.39 3.06
C LYS A 399 -22.36 17.91 1.63
N GLU A 400 -21.56 18.36 0.67
CA GLU A 400 -21.63 17.88 -0.72
C GLU A 400 -21.52 16.35 -0.77
N TRP A 401 -20.57 15.79 -0.02
CA TRP A 401 -20.40 14.35 0.04
C TRP A 401 -21.56 13.63 0.75
N GLU A 402 -22.09 14.18 1.83
CA GLU A 402 -23.27 13.66 2.53
C GLU A 402 -24.49 13.62 1.61
N ASP A 403 -24.74 14.66 0.84
CA ASP A 403 -25.80 14.72 -0.15
C ASP A 403 -25.58 13.68 -1.26
N THR A 404 -24.33 13.49 -1.70
CA THR A 404 -23.94 12.46 -2.67
C THR A 404 -24.20 11.06 -2.13
N VAL A 405 -23.79 10.75 -0.91
CA VAL A 405 -24.03 9.45 -0.26
C VAL A 405 -25.52 9.16 -0.11
N LYS A 406 -26.32 10.18 0.22
CA LYS A 406 -27.75 10.06 0.29
C LYS A 406 -28.35 9.70 -1.07
N TYR A 407 -27.95 10.40 -2.13
CA TYR A 407 -28.41 10.11 -3.49
C TYR A 407 -28.03 8.68 -3.93
N ILE A 408 -26.79 8.23 -3.68
CA ILE A 408 -26.36 6.86 -3.93
C ILE A 408 -27.28 5.85 -3.21
N SER A 409 -27.57 6.09 -1.94
CA SER A 409 -28.44 5.22 -1.14
C SER A 409 -29.89 5.19 -1.65
N GLU A 410 -30.37 6.29 -2.22
CA GLU A 410 -31.70 6.37 -2.84
C GLU A 410 -31.75 5.55 -4.14
N LEU A 411 -30.72 5.61 -4.98
CA LEU A 411 -30.61 4.79 -6.18
C LEU A 411 -30.53 3.30 -5.86
N GLU A 412 -29.72 2.92 -4.85
CA GLU A 412 -29.62 1.52 -4.40
C GLU A 412 -30.97 0.98 -3.89
N LYS A 413 -31.67 1.73 -3.04
CA LYS A 413 -32.97 1.37 -2.51
C LYS A 413 -34.03 1.25 -3.59
N ALA A 414 -33.93 2.06 -4.63
CA ALA A 414 -34.83 2.02 -5.79
C ALA A 414 -34.48 0.90 -6.80
N GLY A 415 -33.36 0.17 -6.60
CA GLY A 415 -32.88 -0.83 -7.52
C GLY A 415 -32.38 -0.28 -8.86
N LYS A 416 -32.02 1.00 -8.91
CA LYS A 416 -31.60 1.73 -10.09
C LYS A 416 -30.09 1.57 -10.33
N TYR A 417 -29.63 0.35 -10.49
CA TYR A 417 -28.20 0.03 -10.55
C TYR A 417 -27.51 0.57 -11.80
N ASP A 418 -28.19 0.65 -12.93
CA ASP A 418 -27.61 1.22 -14.15
C ASP A 418 -27.37 2.74 -13.99
N GLU A 419 -28.34 3.49 -13.40
CA GLU A 419 -28.16 4.90 -13.06
C GLU A 419 -27.04 5.10 -12.04
N LEU A 420 -26.91 4.21 -11.06
CA LEU A 420 -25.86 4.23 -10.07
C LEU A 420 -24.47 4.03 -10.71
N MET A 421 -24.36 3.12 -11.65
CA MET A 421 -23.10 2.87 -12.36
C MET A 421 -22.71 4.04 -13.26
N GLU A 422 -23.66 4.66 -13.94
CA GLU A 422 -23.39 5.89 -14.73
C GLU A 422 -22.98 7.04 -13.80
N PHE A 423 -23.63 7.20 -12.67
CA PHE A 423 -23.26 8.22 -11.68
C PHE A 423 -21.83 8.01 -11.15
N PHE A 424 -21.42 6.78 -10.87
CA PHE A 424 -20.04 6.51 -10.45
C PHE A 424 -19.01 6.88 -11.50
N LYS A 425 -19.31 6.66 -12.77
CA LYS A 425 -18.43 7.05 -13.88
C LYS A 425 -18.36 8.58 -14.03
N GLU A 426 -19.50 9.23 -14.00
CA GLU A 426 -19.61 10.67 -14.19
C GLU A 426 -18.97 11.45 -13.02
N TYR A 427 -19.16 10.96 -11.81
CA TYR A 427 -18.62 11.59 -10.60
C TYR A 427 -17.14 11.28 -10.34
N ASP A 428 -16.50 10.47 -11.20
CA ASP A 428 -15.12 10.00 -11.00
C ASP A 428 -14.92 9.42 -9.58
N LEU A 429 -15.94 8.72 -9.09
CA LEU A 429 -15.88 8.00 -7.84
C LEU A 429 -15.00 6.77 -8.01
N TYR A 430 -14.55 6.21 -6.88
CA TYR A 430 -13.84 4.95 -6.84
C TYR A 430 -14.55 3.92 -7.73
N GLU A 431 -13.93 3.58 -8.84
CA GLU A 431 -14.46 2.59 -9.76
C GLU A 431 -13.95 1.20 -9.39
N PRO A 432 -14.83 0.22 -9.23
CA PRO A 432 -14.42 -1.14 -8.90
C PRO A 432 -13.80 -1.88 -10.08
N TYR A 433 -13.52 -1.25 -11.19
CA TYR A 433 -12.92 -1.82 -12.38
C TYR A 433 -11.72 -1.01 -12.87
N SER A 434 -10.90 -1.66 -13.69
CA SER A 434 -9.70 -1.06 -14.26
C SER A 434 -10.00 0.02 -15.28
N ARG A 435 -9.10 1.00 -15.36
CA ARG A 435 -9.01 1.94 -16.48
C ARG A 435 -7.71 1.74 -17.24
N THR A 436 -7.74 2.04 -18.53
CA THR A 436 -6.51 2.19 -19.32
C THR A 436 -5.96 3.60 -19.14
N SER A 437 -4.72 3.82 -19.57
CA SER A 437 -4.10 5.15 -19.63
C SER A 437 -4.92 6.17 -20.44
N THR A 438 -5.81 5.72 -21.31
CA THR A 438 -6.75 6.57 -22.06
C THR A 438 -8.03 6.91 -21.28
N GLY A 439 -8.15 6.47 -20.02
CA GLY A 439 -9.33 6.66 -19.20
C GLY A 439 -10.54 5.78 -19.56
N LYS A 440 -10.41 4.91 -20.55
CA LYS A 440 -11.50 4.00 -20.94
C LYS A 440 -11.57 2.78 -20.01
N PRO A 441 -12.77 2.39 -19.54
CA PRO A 441 -12.93 1.17 -18.76
C PRO A 441 -12.52 -0.05 -19.58
N LYS A 442 -11.84 -1.02 -18.95
CA LYS A 442 -11.59 -2.31 -19.58
C LYS A 442 -12.83 -3.18 -19.49
N ALA A 443 -13.33 -3.65 -20.63
CA ALA A 443 -14.54 -4.44 -20.74
C ALA A 443 -14.55 -5.69 -19.85
N SER A 444 -13.39 -6.29 -19.59
CA SER A 444 -13.27 -7.51 -18.78
C SER A 444 -13.59 -7.32 -17.29
N ALA A 445 -13.49 -6.11 -16.78
CA ALA A 445 -13.69 -5.86 -15.35
C ALA A 445 -15.14 -5.52 -15.01
N THR A 446 -15.90 -5.01 -15.97
CA THR A 446 -17.30 -4.60 -15.75
C THR A 446 -18.33 -5.65 -16.12
N ALA A 447 -18.00 -6.57 -17.05
CA ALA A 447 -18.95 -7.49 -17.63
C ALA A 447 -19.55 -8.51 -16.64
N ASN A 448 -18.94 -8.69 -15.47
CA ASN A 448 -19.31 -9.73 -14.50
C ASN A 448 -19.32 -9.23 -13.06
N MET A 449 -19.70 -7.99 -12.79
CA MET A 449 -19.88 -7.55 -11.41
C MET A 449 -21.19 -8.14 -10.84
N PRO A 450 -21.12 -9.24 -10.06
CA PRO A 450 -22.33 -9.81 -9.45
C PRO A 450 -22.85 -8.97 -8.29
N LEU A 451 -22.18 -7.89 -7.92
CA LEU A 451 -22.56 -7.02 -6.81
C LEU A 451 -23.94 -6.38 -6.98
N PHE A 452 -24.45 -6.33 -8.21
CA PHE A 452 -25.72 -5.69 -8.52
C PHE A 452 -26.71 -6.57 -9.31
N LYS A 453 -26.38 -7.86 -9.46
CA LYS A 453 -27.27 -8.85 -10.08
C LYS A 453 -27.52 -9.99 -9.09
N SER A 454 -28.22 -9.75 -8.04
CA SER A 454 -28.81 -10.83 -7.22
C SER A 454 -30.31 -10.89 -7.39
#